data_ffbbd4279730fcf7a7b00ac3c18232f3
#
_entry.id   ffbbd4279730fcf7a7b00ac3c18232f3
#
_cell.length_a   1.000
_cell.length_b   1.000
_cell.length_c   1.000
_cell.angle_alpha   90.00
_cell.angle_beta   90.00
_cell.angle_gamma   90.00
#
_symmetry.space_group_name_H-M   'P 1'
#
loop_
_entity.id
_entity.type
_entity.pdbx_description
1 polymer ?
#
loop_
_entity_poly.entity_id
_entity_poly.type
_entity_poly.pdbx_seq_one_letter_code
_entity_poly.pdbx_strand_id
1 'polypeptide(L)'
;YDSVLHDVSTGTRDTNRNNREGSSNTTVAVQQKVSADLTNIASVYATLRITDWLYVKGGEISLDVKTTESLTTGSQYGDASLTGTILGFGLAHKADNGLFFRAEYLDTAIDGITLTSTTNSANSVTLDGIDGESVAISIGKTF
;
A
#
# COMPACT_ATOMS: atom_id res chain seq x y z
N TYR A 1 12.61 3.63 -9.97
CA TYR A 1 12.77 2.55 -8.98
C TYR A 1 11.44 1.84 -8.86
N ASP A 2 11.36 0.62 -9.40
CA ASP A 2 10.24 -0.29 -9.17
C ASP A 2 10.49 -1.01 -7.84
N SER A 3 9.72 -0.70 -6.82
CA SER A 3 9.71 -1.48 -5.59
C SER A 3 8.39 -2.25 -5.53
N VAL A 4 8.49 -3.56 -5.63
CA VAL A 4 7.36 -4.45 -5.41
C VAL A 4 7.28 -4.74 -3.91
N LEU A 5 6.27 -4.21 -3.23
CA LEU A 5 5.95 -4.64 -1.87
C LEU A 5 5.08 -5.88 -1.96
N HIS A 6 5.68 -7.02 -1.69
CA HIS A 6 4.96 -8.29 -1.60
C HIS A 6 4.21 -8.39 -0.27
N ASP A 7 2.92 -8.71 -0.36
CA ASP A 7 2.06 -9.22 0.73
C ASP A 7 1.85 -8.27 1.94
N VAL A 8 1.12 -7.17 1.74
CA VAL A 8 0.89 -6.18 2.80
C VAL A 8 -0.31 -6.51 3.70
N SER A 9 -1.27 -7.31 3.28
CA SER A 9 -2.27 -7.86 4.19
C SER A 9 -3.00 -9.10 3.66
N THR A 10 -2.95 -10.17 4.42
CA THR A 10 -3.85 -11.33 4.29
C THR A 10 -4.84 -11.30 5.44
N GLY A 11 -6.09 -10.97 5.15
CA GLY A 11 -7.18 -11.13 6.11
C GLY A 11 -7.80 -12.52 5.96
N THR A 12 -7.68 -13.39 6.98
CA THR A 12 -8.42 -14.63 7.04
C THR A 12 -9.59 -14.45 7.99
N ARG A 13 -10.81 -14.61 7.50
CA ARG A 13 -12.00 -14.56 8.34
C ARG A 13 -12.64 -15.95 8.37
N ASP A 14 -12.66 -16.57 9.53
CA ASP A 14 -13.44 -17.79 9.78
C ASP A 14 -14.89 -17.38 10.05
N THR A 15 -15.78 -17.71 9.13
CA THR A 15 -17.22 -17.57 9.35
C THR A 15 -17.88 -18.93 9.39
N ASN A 16 -18.47 -19.26 10.55
CA ASN A 16 -19.37 -20.39 10.65
C ASN A 16 -20.72 -20.01 10.00
N ARG A 17 -21.03 -20.62 8.88
CA ARG A 17 -22.31 -20.43 8.21
C ARG A 17 -23.20 -21.64 8.49
N ASN A 18 -24.35 -21.39 9.12
CA ASN A 18 -25.43 -22.38 9.19
C ASN A 18 -26.07 -22.46 7.81
N ASN A 19 -25.78 -23.48 7.05
CA ASN A 19 -26.44 -23.77 5.79
C ASN A 19 -27.77 -24.47 6.11
N ARG A 20 -28.88 -23.76 5.93
CA ARG A 20 -30.23 -24.28 6.12
C ARG A 20 -30.78 -24.73 4.77
N GLU A 21 -30.29 -25.85 4.29
CA GLU A 21 -30.95 -26.58 3.19
C GLU A 21 -31.37 -27.97 3.70
N GLY A 22 -32.68 -28.13 3.86
CA GLY A 22 -33.25 -29.41 4.27
C GLY A 22 -32.96 -29.78 5.70
N SER A 23 -33.66 -30.69 6.26
CA SER A 23 -33.80 -31.16 7.64
C SER A 23 -32.52 -31.60 8.42
N SER A 24 -31.33 -31.17 8.05
CA SER A 24 -30.09 -31.40 8.82
C SER A 24 -29.29 -30.13 9.00
N ASN A 25 -29.13 -29.72 10.28
CA ASN A 25 -28.20 -28.66 10.68
C ASN A 25 -26.76 -29.15 10.57
N THR A 26 -26.13 -28.98 9.43
CA THR A 26 -24.69 -29.21 9.29
C THR A 26 -23.98 -27.87 9.37
N THR A 27 -23.24 -27.65 10.44
CA THR A 27 -22.32 -26.50 10.55
C THR A 27 -21.07 -26.85 9.79
N VAL A 28 -20.87 -26.27 8.61
CA VAL A 28 -19.63 -26.40 7.86
C VAL A 28 -18.79 -25.18 8.18
N ALA A 29 -17.61 -25.39 8.76
CA ALA A 29 -16.62 -24.36 8.90
C ALA A 29 -16.04 -24.04 7.51
N VAL A 30 -16.28 -22.83 7.02
CA VAL A 30 -15.81 -22.41 5.73
C VAL A 30 -14.76 -21.31 5.94
N GLN A 31 -13.55 -21.57 5.50
CA GLN A 31 -12.49 -20.58 5.50
C GLN A 31 -12.66 -19.67 4.27
N GLN A 32 -12.83 -18.38 4.53
CA GLN A 32 -12.92 -17.37 3.48
C GLN A 32 -11.63 -16.54 3.49
N LYS A 33 -10.96 -16.46 2.36
CA LYS A 33 -9.72 -15.72 2.20
C LYS A 33 -9.88 -14.63 1.14
N VAL A 34 -9.51 -13.41 1.50
CA VAL A 34 -9.31 -12.30 0.56
C VAL A 34 -7.87 -11.84 0.73
N SER A 35 -7.13 -11.75 -0.36
CA SER A 35 -5.78 -11.22 -0.41
C SER A 35 -5.78 -9.96 -1.26
N ALA A 36 -5.00 -8.96 -0.88
CA ALA A 36 -4.74 -7.77 -1.66
C ALA A 36 -3.24 -7.65 -1.93
N ASP A 37 -2.86 -7.62 -3.19
CA ASP A 37 -1.49 -7.42 -3.64
C ASP A 37 -1.34 -5.97 -4.11
N LEU A 38 -0.34 -5.25 -3.59
CA LEU A 38 0.00 -3.90 -4.01
C LEU A 38 1.04 -3.97 -5.13
N THR A 39 0.70 -3.42 -6.28
CA THR A 39 1.54 -3.49 -7.49
C THR A 39 1.63 -2.12 -8.16
N ASN A 40 2.54 -1.96 -9.13
CA ASN A 40 2.69 -0.75 -9.95
C ASN A 40 2.86 0.54 -9.13
N ILE A 41 3.70 0.48 -8.09
CA ILE A 41 3.93 1.63 -7.22
C ILE A 41 4.74 2.67 -7.99
N ALA A 42 4.17 3.86 -8.17
CA ALA A 42 4.80 4.99 -8.81
C ALA A 42 4.70 6.23 -7.92
N SER A 43 5.72 7.06 -7.93
CA SER A 43 5.71 8.32 -7.21
C SER A 43 6.24 9.47 -8.05
N VAL A 44 5.59 10.62 -7.92
CA VAL A 44 6.02 11.90 -8.51
C VAL A 44 6.18 12.90 -7.39
N TYR A 45 7.33 13.53 -7.31
CA TYR A 45 7.62 14.48 -6.24
C TYR A 45 8.43 15.68 -6.73
N ALA A 46 8.30 16.80 -6.03
CA ALA A 46 9.14 17.98 -6.14
C ALA A 46 10.02 18.12 -4.89
N THR A 47 11.20 18.68 -5.09
CA THR A 47 12.13 19.01 -4.01
C THR A 47 12.42 20.50 -4.03
N LEU A 48 12.25 21.17 -2.90
CA LEU A 48 12.58 22.58 -2.70
C LEU A 48 13.78 22.70 -1.76
N ARG A 49 14.85 23.31 -2.22
CA ARG A 49 16.01 23.65 -1.38
C ARG A 49 15.69 24.86 -0.52
N ILE A 50 15.87 24.71 0.79
CA ILE A 50 15.70 25.77 1.78
C ILE A 50 17.04 26.46 2.04
N THR A 51 18.12 25.64 2.10
CA THR A 51 19.50 26.11 2.21
C THR A 51 20.41 25.30 1.29
N ASP A 52 21.70 25.55 1.28
CA ASP A 52 22.66 24.78 0.47
C ASP A 52 22.69 23.28 0.84
N TRP A 53 22.26 22.94 2.03
CA TRP A 53 22.31 21.58 2.56
C TRP A 53 20.95 21.01 3.01
N LEU A 54 19.92 21.87 3.22
CA LEU A 54 18.57 21.43 3.65
C LEU A 54 17.57 21.56 2.50
N TYR A 55 16.75 20.53 2.32
CA TYR A 55 15.63 20.54 1.39
C TYR A 55 14.38 19.89 2.00
N VAL A 56 13.25 20.25 1.45
CA VAL A 56 11.96 19.58 1.69
C VAL A 56 11.50 18.91 0.40
N LYS A 57 10.72 17.85 0.54
CA LYS A 57 10.15 17.06 -0.55
C LYS A 57 8.66 16.93 -0.34
N GLY A 58 7.89 17.04 -1.42
CA GLY A 58 6.45 16.80 -1.41
C GLY A 58 6.01 16.22 -2.74
N GLY A 59 5.05 15.31 -2.72
CA GLY A 59 4.58 14.64 -3.92
C GLY A 59 3.42 13.71 -3.68
N GLU A 60 3.11 12.95 -4.73
CA GLU A 60 2.06 11.96 -4.75
C GLU A 60 2.63 10.58 -5.03
N ILE A 61 2.00 9.57 -4.47
CA ILE A 61 2.23 8.16 -4.75
C ILE A 61 0.94 7.56 -5.30
N SER A 62 1.06 6.68 -6.27
CA SER A 62 -0.03 5.88 -6.81
C SER A 62 0.37 4.42 -6.85
N LEU A 63 -0.59 3.54 -6.65
CA LEU A 63 -0.38 2.10 -6.72
C LEU A 63 -1.68 1.39 -7.11
N ASP A 64 -1.54 0.18 -7.64
CA ASP A 64 -2.67 -0.67 -7.96
C ASP A 64 -2.84 -1.75 -6.88
N VAL A 65 -4.10 -1.97 -6.50
CA VAL A 65 -4.53 -3.06 -5.62
C VAL A 65 -5.15 -4.14 -6.47
N LYS A 66 -4.55 -5.33 -6.45
CA LYS A 66 -5.11 -6.52 -7.07
C LYS A 66 -5.70 -7.40 -5.99
N THR A 67 -6.99 -7.71 -6.11
CA THR A 67 -7.67 -8.58 -5.17
C THR A 67 -7.70 -10.01 -5.68
N THR A 68 -7.49 -10.96 -4.76
CA THR A 68 -7.64 -12.40 -5.03
C THR A 68 -8.52 -13.00 -3.96
N GLU A 69 -9.66 -13.57 -4.39
CA GLU A 69 -10.66 -14.10 -3.49
C GLU A 69 -10.78 -15.61 -3.57
N SER A 70 -10.91 -16.22 -2.41
CA SER A 70 -11.36 -17.61 -2.24
C SER A 70 -12.53 -17.63 -1.28
N LEU A 71 -13.72 -17.27 -1.79
CA LEU A 71 -14.93 -17.11 -1.02
C LEU A 71 -16.00 -18.09 -1.48
N THR A 72 -16.56 -18.86 -0.53
CA THR A 72 -17.70 -19.76 -0.80
C THR A 72 -18.99 -19.00 -1.08
N THR A 73 -19.05 -17.69 -0.75
CA THR A 73 -20.19 -16.82 -1.07
C THR A 73 -20.24 -16.41 -2.54
N GLY A 74 -19.17 -16.65 -3.32
CA GLY A 74 -19.04 -16.21 -4.69
C GLY A 74 -18.90 -14.68 -4.85
N SER A 75 -18.63 -13.96 -3.76
CA SER A 75 -18.34 -12.53 -3.85
C SER A 75 -17.01 -12.29 -4.55
N GLN A 76 -17.01 -11.34 -5.47
CA GLN A 76 -15.83 -10.90 -6.22
C GLN A 76 -15.67 -9.41 -6.05
N TYR A 77 -14.42 -8.97 -5.85
CA TYR A 77 -14.05 -7.56 -5.73
C TYR A 77 -13.15 -7.21 -6.91
N GLY A 78 -13.36 -6.04 -7.49
CA GLY A 78 -12.54 -5.58 -8.61
C GLY A 78 -11.18 -5.06 -8.15
N ASP A 79 -10.23 -5.02 -9.06
CA ASP A 79 -8.97 -4.31 -8.87
C ASP A 79 -9.25 -2.80 -8.73
N ALA A 80 -8.40 -2.10 -8.01
CA ALA A 80 -8.52 -0.67 -7.78
C ALA A 80 -7.14 0.01 -7.77
N SER A 81 -7.14 1.33 -7.97
CA SER A 81 -5.94 2.14 -7.82
C SER A 81 -6.10 3.02 -6.58
N LEU A 82 -5.04 3.15 -5.81
CA LEU A 82 -4.93 4.02 -4.65
C LEU A 82 -3.97 5.16 -4.95
N THR A 83 -4.22 6.28 -4.31
CA THR A 83 -3.32 7.43 -4.28
C THR A 83 -2.93 7.76 -2.84
N GLY A 84 -1.88 8.52 -2.71
CA GLY A 84 -1.41 8.97 -1.41
C GLY A 84 -0.47 10.15 -1.55
N THR A 85 0.01 10.65 -0.43
CA THR A 85 0.94 11.77 -0.36
C THR A 85 2.29 11.33 0.20
N ILE A 86 3.35 11.98 -0.30
CA ILE A 86 4.70 11.85 0.22
C ILE A 86 5.13 13.23 0.71
N LEU A 87 5.54 13.31 1.97
CA LEU A 87 6.14 14.49 2.55
C LEU A 87 7.48 14.12 3.17
N GLY A 88 8.45 15.01 3.09
CA GLY A 88 9.74 14.71 3.70
C GLY A 88 10.68 15.89 3.73
N PHE A 89 11.81 15.66 4.37
CA PHE A 89 12.91 16.59 4.39
C PHE A 89 14.23 15.82 4.35
N GLY A 90 15.27 16.50 3.93
CA GLY A 90 16.58 15.87 3.85
C GLY A 90 17.72 16.87 3.92
N LEU A 91 18.87 16.32 4.28
CA LEU A 91 20.16 16.98 4.27
C LEU A 91 20.96 16.42 3.10
N ALA A 92 21.53 17.29 2.30
CA ALA A 92 22.43 16.90 1.21
C ALA A 92 23.63 17.84 1.19
N HIS A 93 24.83 17.27 1.19
CA HIS A 93 26.08 18.02 1.06
C HIS A 93 26.99 17.36 0.04
N LYS A 94 27.58 18.18 -0.79
CA LYS A 94 28.60 17.76 -1.76
C LYS A 94 29.87 18.57 -1.52
N ALA A 95 30.96 17.87 -1.24
CA ALA A 95 32.27 18.46 -1.07
C ALA A 95 32.95 18.68 -2.43
N ASP A 96 33.92 19.58 -2.50
CA ASP A 96 34.66 19.95 -3.73
C ASP A 96 35.43 18.77 -4.33
N ASN A 97 35.80 17.78 -3.53
CA ASN A 97 36.46 16.54 -3.96
C ASN A 97 35.48 15.51 -4.57
N GLY A 98 34.22 15.89 -4.76
CA GLY A 98 33.18 15.02 -5.34
C GLY A 98 32.49 14.08 -4.37
N LEU A 99 32.92 14.03 -3.11
CA LEU A 99 32.21 13.27 -2.07
C LEU A 99 30.84 13.90 -1.81
N PHE A 100 29.80 13.07 -1.71
CA PHE A 100 28.50 13.54 -1.29
C PHE A 100 27.93 12.68 -0.17
N PHE A 101 27.15 13.35 0.68
CA PHE A 101 26.35 12.74 1.73
C PHE A 101 24.92 13.21 1.57
N ARG A 102 23.97 12.30 1.79
CA ARG A 102 22.54 12.59 1.83
C ARG A 102 21.86 11.79 2.93
N ALA A 103 21.07 12.46 3.74
CA ALA A 103 20.14 11.83 4.68
C ALA A 103 18.75 12.37 4.41
N GLU A 104 17.75 11.49 4.34
CA GLU A 104 16.38 11.84 3.98
C GLU A 104 15.41 11.12 4.92
N TYR A 105 14.41 11.83 5.40
CA TYR A 105 13.23 11.30 6.07
C TYR A 105 12.02 11.54 5.18
N LEU A 106 11.21 10.50 4.99
CA LEU A 106 9.96 10.56 4.25
C LEU A 106 8.84 10.00 5.09
N ASP A 107 7.72 10.67 5.06
CA ASP A 107 6.42 10.25 5.54
C ASP A 107 5.51 10.03 4.34
N THR A 108 4.87 8.88 4.27
CA THR A 108 4.01 8.47 3.16
C THR A 108 2.68 8.03 3.72
N ALA A 109 1.60 8.68 3.27
CA ALA A 109 0.23 8.34 3.63
C ALA A 109 -0.53 7.94 2.37
N ILE A 110 -1.01 6.69 2.32
CA ILE A 110 -1.80 6.13 1.21
C ILE A 110 -3.25 6.02 1.67
N ASP A 111 -4.16 6.51 0.85
CA ASP A 111 -5.58 6.51 1.15
C ASP A 111 -6.15 5.09 1.21
N GLY A 112 -7.10 4.88 2.11
CA GLY A 112 -7.86 3.64 2.17
C GLY A 112 -8.95 3.56 1.10
N ILE A 113 -9.46 2.36 0.85
CA ILE A 113 -10.54 2.13 -0.10
C ILE A 113 -11.54 1.09 0.40
N THR A 114 -12.80 1.30 0.07
CA THR A 114 -13.85 0.29 0.26
C THR A 114 -14.30 -0.23 -1.10
N LEU A 115 -14.12 -1.52 -1.32
CA LEU A 115 -14.56 -2.23 -2.53
C LEU A 115 -15.86 -2.94 -2.25
N THR A 116 -16.86 -2.69 -3.09
CA THR A 116 -18.15 -3.39 -3.05
C THR A 116 -18.09 -4.58 -4.00
N SER A 117 -18.63 -5.71 -3.58
CA SER A 117 -18.68 -6.90 -4.41
C SER A 117 -19.49 -6.68 -5.69
N THR A 118 -18.94 -7.12 -6.82
CA THR A 118 -19.60 -7.04 -8.13
C THR A 118 -20.73 -8.04 -8.27
N THR A 119 -20.75 -9.10 -7.48
CA THR A 119 -21.77 -10.16 -7.51
C THR A 119 -22.86 -9.97 -6.46
N ASN A 120 -22.57 -9.27 -5.35
CA ASN A 120 -23.55 -8.99 -4.31
C ASN A 120 -23.19 -7.65 -3.61
N SER A 121 -23.94 -6.61 -3.96
CA SER A 121 -23.72 -5.25 -3.45
C SER A 121 -23.90 -5.07 -1.92
N ALA A 122 -24.45 -6.06 -1.24
CA ALA A 122 -24.52 -6.06 0.23
C ALA A 122 -23.17 -6.42 0.90
N ASN A 123 -22.20 -6.93 0.14
CA ASN A 123 -20.89 -7.31 0.63
C ASN A 123 -19.84 -6.28 0.22
N SER A 124 -19.02 -5.86 1.16
CA SER A 124 -17.90 -4.96 0.93
C SER A 124 -16.66 -5.41 1.69
N VAL A 125 -15.50 -5.00 1.18
CA VAL A 125 -14.19 -5.16 1.82
C VAL A 125 -13.57 -3.78 1.90
N THR A 126 -13.07 -3.42 3.08
CA THR A 126 -12.35 -2.16 3.30
C THR A 126 -10.88 -2.46 3.51
N LEU A 127 -10.05 -1.79 2.75
CA LEU A 127 -8.62 -1.65 2.99
C LEU A 127 -8.42 -0.29 3.65
N ASP A 128 -7.93 -0.29 4.87
CA ASP A 128 -7.61 0.94 5.60
C ASP A 128 -6.41 1.65 4.96
N GLY A 129 -6.28 2.93 5.19
CA GLY A 129 -5.13 3.71 4.75
C GLY A 129 -3.82 3.13 5.33
N ILE A 130 -2.74 3.31 4.60
CA ILE A 130 -1.41 2.83 4.96
C ILE A 130 -0.50 4.03 5.20
N ASP A 131 0.00 4.15 6.41
CA ASP A 131 1.01 5.13 6.77
C ASP A 131 2.37 4.47 6.88
N GLY A 132 3.39 5.11 6.33
CA GLY A 132 4.75 4.59 6.31
C GLY A 132 5.79 5.69 6.49
N GLU A 133 6.78 5.42 7.32
CA GLU A 133 7.93 6.29 7.52
C GLU A 133 9.19 5.62 7.00
N SER A 134 10.06 6.39 6.36
CA SER A 134 11.36 5.88 5.92
C SER A 134 12.49 6.85 6.19
N VAL A 135 13.66 6.29 6.51
CA VAL A 135 14.92 7.02 6.64
C VAL A 135 15.91 6.41 5.66
N ALA A 136 16.49 7.25 4.80
CA ALA A 136 17.52 6.84 3.86
C ALA A 136 18.80 7.63 4.10
N ILE A 137 19.94 6.94 4.10
CA ILE A 137 21.27 7.54 4.17
C ILE A 137 22.05 7.08 2.93
N SER A 138 22.65 8.03 2.23
CA SER A 138 23.46 7.76 1.04
C SER A 138 24.80 8.48 1.13
N ILE A 139 25.85 7.78 0.80
CA ILE A 139 27.20 8.32 0.67
C ILE A 139 27.74 7.86 -0.68
N GLY A 140 28.38 8.76 -1.41
CA GLY A 140 28.94 8.43 -2.71
C GLY A 140 29.99 9.42 -3.17
N LYS A 141 30.58 9.15 -4.33
CA LYS A 141 31.57 10.02 -4.97
C LYS A 141 31.23 10.18 -6.45
N THR A 142 31.21 11.41 -6.91
CA THR A 142 31.16 11.74 -8.34
C THR A 142 32.59 11.95 -8.84
N PHE A 143 32.89 11.34 -9.99
CA PHE A 143 34.18 11.45 -10.67
C PHE A 143 34.11 12.47 -11.79
#